data_1a429a6555ec36e7b775b3abab627fe4
#
_entry.id   1a429a6555ec36e7b775b3abab627fe4
#
_cell.length_a   1.000
_cell.length_b   1.000
_cell.length_c   1.000
_cell.angle_alpha   90.00
_cell.angle_beta   90.00
_cell.angle_gamma   90.00
#
_symmetry.space_group_name_H-M   'P 1'
#
loop_
_entity.id
_entity.type
_entity.pdbx_description
1 polymer ?
#
loop_
_entity_poly.entity_id
_entity_poly.type
_entity_poly.pdbx_seq_one_letter_code
_entity_poly.pdbx_strand_id
1 'polypeptide(L)'
;KEAREKNPGIPENVRLYMNHESEPNAFATGRKTICITKGMLSMPQNYIKAALSHEFGHLAHKDTDLVMLVSVGNLVISAITLILRAIIGFIQLIFGIAGLFMGGRDGALTQISSVIGKWIFTFVIAGFTKLWTKLGVMLVMRSSRENEYGADKFAFELGYGDDLCNLLENVDSL
;
A
#
# COMPACT_ATOMS: atom_id res chain seq x y z
N LYS A 1 -18.50 19.24 9.60
CA LYS A 1 -19.48 20.00 8.82
C LYS A 1 -18.75 20.93 7.87
N GLU A 2 -17.92 21.83 8.37
CA GLU A 2 -17.12 22.80 7.62
C GLU A 2 -16.30 22.16 6.48
N ALA A 3 -15.54 21.11 6.79
CA ALA A 3 -14.73 20.39 5.80
C ALA A 3 -15.58 19.84 4.63
N ARG A 4 -16.79 19.36 4.92
CA ARG A 4 -17.70 18.83 3.91
C ARG A 4 -18.38 19.91 3.07
N GLU A 5 -18.61 21.09 3.65
CA GLU A 5 -19.11 22.26 2.91
C GLU A 5 -18.08 22.70 1.85
N LYS A 6 -16.78 22.58 2.14
CA LYS A 6 -15.69 22.85 1.20
C LYS A 6 -15.52 21.74 0.15
N ASN A 7 -15.63 20.48 0.55
CA ASN A 7 -15.47 19.34 -0.35
C ASN A 7 -16.56 18.27 -0.11
N PRO A 8 -17.58 18.19 -1.00
CA PRO A 8 -18.63 17.17 -0.93
C PRO A 8 -18.14 15.74 -1.07
N GLY A 9 -16.89 15.51 -1.50
CA GLY A 9 -16.24 14.19 -1.56
C GLY A 9 -15.98 13.57 -0.19
N ILE A 10 -16.00 14.38 0.88
CA ILE A 10 -15.84 13.88 2.26
C ILE A 10 -17.14 13.14 2.66
N PRO A 11 -17.02 11.89 3.15
CA PRO A 11 -18.17 11.08 3.55
C PRO A 11 -19.01 11.75 4.67
N GLU A 12 -20.33 11.53 4.65
CA GLU A 12 -21.22 12.05 5.70
C GLU A 12 -20.94 11.49 7.09
N ASN A 13 -20.57 10.22 7.15
CA ASN A 13 -20.45 9.45 8.38
C ASN A 13 -18.96 9.15 8.68
N VAL A 14 -18.15 10.19 8.82
CA VAL A 14 -16.76 10.02 9.29
C VAL A 14 -16.79 9.66 10.78
N ARG A 15 -16.10 8.57 11.13
CA ARG A 15 -15.94 8.08 12.50
C ARG A 15 -14.61 8.56 13.06
N LEU A 16 -14.65 9.15 14.23
CA LEU A 16 -13.46 9.53 15.00
C LEU A 16 -13.22 8.48 16.08
N TYR A 17 -12.01 7.95 16.12
CA TYR A 17 -11.54 7.05 17.17
C TYR A 17 -10.37 7.67 17.91
N MET A 18 -10.28 7.38 19.20
CA MET A 18 -9.15 7.79 20.03
C MET A 18 -8.23 6.60 20.25
N ASN A 19 -6.92 6.83 20.08
CA ASN A 19 -5.86 5.93 20.50
C ASN A 19 -5.22 6.44 21.79
N HIS A 20 -4.80 5.54 22.67
CA HIS A 20 -4.22 5.89 23.98
C HIS A 20 -2.73 6.24 23.93
N GLU A 21 -2.15 6.37 22.76
CA GLU A 21 -0.76 6.80 22.58
C GLU A 21 -0.54 8.23 23.09
N SER A 22 0.62 8.42 23.76
CA SER A 22 1.00 9.73 24.35
C SER A 22 1.64 10.66 23.32
N GLU A 23 2.15 10.13 22.23
CA GLU A 23 2.75 10.89 21.14
C GLU A 23 1.65 11.61 20.34
N PRO A 24 1.80 12.93 20.06
CA PRO A 24 0.82 13.66 19.28
C PRO A 24 0.75 13.15 17.84
N ASN A 25 -0.39 12.57 17.46
CA ASN A 25 -0.59 12.08 16.09
C ASN A 25 -2.08 12.04 15.73
N ALA A 26 -2.39 12.18 14.44
CA ALA A 26 -3.70 11.90 13.85
C ALA A 26 -3.49 11.23 12.51
N PHE A 27 -4.36 10.31 12.10
CA PHE A 27 -4.26 9.64 10.81
C PHE A 27 -5.62 9.16 10.30
N ALA A 28 -5.84 9.33 9.01
CA ALA A 28 -6.97 8.75 8.31
C ALA A 28 -6.72 7.26 8.01
N THR A 29 -7.74 6.43 8.21
CA THR A 29 -7.69 5.01 7.85
C THR A 29 -8.95 4.59 7.12
N GLY A 30 -8.78 3.89 6.01
CA GLY A 30 -9.89 3.56 5.13
C GLY A 30 -10.58 4.81 4.58
N ARG A 31 -11.87 4.71 4.30
CA ARG A 31 -12.63 5.77 3.61
C ARG A 31 -13.42 6.69 4.54
N LYS A 32 -13.58 6.33 5.82
CA LYS A 32 -14.55 6.98 6.72
C LYS A 32 -14.06 7.08 8.16
N THR A 33 -12.80 6.86 8.41
CA THR A 33 -12.28 6.79 9.77
C THR A 33 -11.06 7.67 9.93
N ILE A 34 -11.05 8.48 10.98
CA ILE A 34 -9.87 9.20 11.46
C ILE A 34 -9.60 8.71 12.88
N CYS A 35 -8.35 8.39 13.17
CA CYS A 35 -7.87 8.10 14.50
C CYS A 35 -7.05 9.28 15.01
N ILE A 36 -7.25 9.66 16.26
CA ILE A 36 -6.52 10.71 16.94
C ILE A 36 -5.93 10.16 18.24
N THR A 37 -4.68 10.49 18.52
CA THR A 37 -4.03 10.03 19.75
C THR A 37 -4.39 10.90 20.94
N LYS A 38 -4.25 10.33 22.15
CA LYS A 38 -4.41 11.09 23.39
C LYS A 38 -3.41 12.26 23.47
N GLY A 39 -2.18 12.05 22.95
CA GLY A 39 -1.17 13.11 22.85
C GLY A 39 -1.63 14.30 22.02
N MET A 40 -2.23 14.04 20.86
CA MET A 40 -2.79 15.10 20.01
C MET A 40 -3.96 15.83 20.68
N LEU A 41 -4.83 15.12 21.42
CA LEU A 41 -5.95 15.72 22.15
C LEU A 41 -5.49 16.63 23.31
N SER A 42 -4.24 16.50 23.74
CA SER A 42 -3.63 17.36 24.77
C SER A 42 -3.02 18.65 24.21
N MET A 43 -2.96 18.75 22.87
CA MET A 43 -2.42 19.94 22.18
C MET A 43 -3.45 21.09 22.14
N PRO A 44 -3.02 22.32 21.83
CA PRO A 44 -3.93 23.45 21.61
C PRO A 44 -5.00 23.15 20.57
N GLN A 45 -6.20 23.70 20.77
CA GLN A 45 -7.37 23.38 19.91
C GLN A 45 -7.16 23.73 18.43
N ASN A 46 -6.40 24.77 18.12
CA ASN A 46 -6.05 25.14 16.75
C ASN A 46 -5.19 24.07 16.07
N TYR A 47 -4.25 23.45 16.79
CA TYR A 47 -3.42 22.36 16.28
C TYR A 47 -4.23 21.08 16.04
N ILE A 48 -5.16 20.77 16.94
CA ILE A 48 -6.09 19.64 16.73
C ILE A 48 -6.93 19.86 15.47
N LYS A 49 -7.43 21.09 15.26
CA LYS A 49 -8.20 21.42 14.06
C LYS A 49 -7.35 21.35 12.80
N ALA A 50 -6.11 21.83 12.85
CA ALA A 50 -5.19 21.77 11.73
C ALA A 50 -4.89 20.32 11.32
N ALA A 51 -4.52 19.47 12.29
CA ALA A 51 -4.30 18.05 12.03
C ALA A 51 -5.56 17.36 11.46
N LEU A 52 -6.73 17.57 12.06
CA LEU A 52 -7.97 17.00 11.54
C LEU A 52 -8.31 17.50 10.13
N SER A 53 -8.02 18.77 9.82
CA SER A 53 -8.27 19.33 8.49
C SER A 53 -7.40 18.68 7.43
N HIS A 54 -6.14 18.40 7.74
CA HIS A 54 -5.23 17.64 6.90
C HIS A 54 -5.74 16.21 6.67
N GLU A 55 -6.16 15.51 7.73
CA GLU A 55 -6.71 14.15 7.63
C GLU A 55 -8.03 14.11 6.83
N PHE A 56 -8.85 15.13 6.91
CA PHE A 56 -10.02 15.26 6.05
C PHE A 56 -9.64 15.45 4.57
N GLY A 57 -8.50 16.09 4.29
CA GLY A 57 -7.91 16.16 2.94
C GLY A 57 -7.65 14.77 2.36
N HIS A 58 -7.01 13.87 3.12
CA HIS A 58 -6.79 12.49 2.71
C HIS A 58 -8.08 11.72 2.44
N LEU A 59 -9.10 11.90 3.28
CA LEU A 59 -10.42 11.27 3.04
C LEU A 59 -11.09 11.81 1.77
N ALA A 60 -10.91 13.09 1.44
CA ALA A 60 -11.47 13.72 0.25
C ALA A 60 -10.84 13.17 -1.03
N HIS A 61 -9.53 12.91 -1.03
CA HIS A 61 -8.77 12.42 -2.19
C HIS A 61 -8.77 10.88 -2.34
N LYS A 62 -9.32 10.13 -1.37
CA LYS A 62 -9.40 8.65 -1.38
C LYS A 62 -8.04 7.97 -1.47
N ASP A 63 -7.05 8.51 -0.82
CA ASP A 63 -5.64 8.12 -0.91
C ASP A 63 -5.37 6.67 -0.53
N THR A 64 -6.16 6.15 0.39
CA THR A 64 -6.08 4.75 0.84
C THR A 64 -6.36 3.73 -0.28
N ASP A 65 -7.09 4.13 -1.33
CA ASP A 65 -7.52 3.21 -2.38
C ASP A 65 -6.33 2.71 -3.23
N LEU A 66 -5.34 3.55 -3.51
CA LEU A 66 -4.17 3.16 -4.31
C LEU A 66 -3.25 2.21 -3.55
N VAL A 67 -2.98 2.51 -2.28
CA VAL A 67 -2.16 1.62 -1.42
C VAL A 67 -2.82 0.26 -1.27
N MET A 68 -4.14 0.24 -1.09
CA MET A 68 -4.93 -0.98 -1.00
C MET A 68 -4.89 -1.76 -2.33
N LEU A 69 -5.03 -1.08 -3.47
CA LEU A 69 -4.95 -1.70 -4.80
C LEU A 69 -3.60 -2.37 -5.03
N VAL A 70 -2.49 -1.70 -4.71
CA VAL A 70 -1.14 -2.26 -4.87
C VAL A 70 -0.91 -3.42 -3.91
N SER A 71 -1.37 -3.32 -2.66
CA SER A 71 -1.23 -4.39 -1.66
C SER A 71 -2.01 -5.65 -2.05
N VAL A 72 -3.27 -5.50 -2.47
CA VAL A 72 -4.10 -6.60 -2.97
C VAL A 72 -3.52 -7.18 -4.27
N GLY A 73 -3.04 -6.31 -5.18
CA GLY A 73 -2.36 -6.73 -6.40
C GLY A 73 -1.14 -7.59 -6.12
N ASN A 74 -0.30 -7.21 -5.15
CA ASN A 74 0.85 -8.00 -4.72
C ASN A 74 0.44 -9.36 -4.15
N LEU A 75 -0.62 -9.43 -3.35
CA LEU A 75 -1.16 -10.67 -2.80
C LEU A 75 -1.62 -11.61 -3.92
N VAL A 76 -2.40 -11.10 -4.88
CA VAL A 76 -2.91 -11.85 -6.03
C VAL A 76 -1.76 -12.41 -6.88
N ILE A 77 -0.77 -11.58 -7.21
CA ILE A 77 0.40 -12.01 -7.99
C ILE A 77 1.21 -13.06 -7.25
N SER A 78 1.38 -12.91 -5.93
CA SER A 78 2.06 -13.91 -5.10
C SER A 78 1.33 -15.24 -5.09
N ALA A 79 -0.01 -15.22 -4.96
CA ALA A 79 -0.83 -16.41 -5.01
C ALA A 79 -0.75 -17.11 -6.38
N ILE A 80 -0.88 -16.38 -7.48
CA ILE A 80 -0.74 -16.91 -8.85
C ILE A 80 0.65 -17.51 -9.05
N THR A 81 1.70 -16.82 -8.59
CA THR A 81 3.08 -17.30 -8.69
C THR A 81 3.28 -18.62 -7.93
N LEU A 82 2.69 -18.75 -6.74
CA LEU A 82 2.73 -19.98 -5.95
C LEU A 82 2.04 -21.14 -6.69
N ILE A 83 0.84 -20.90 -7.22
CA ILE A 83 0.08 -21.91 -7.98
C ILE A 83 0.87 -22.36 -9.23
N LEU A 84 1.42 -21.42 -9.99
CA LEU A 84 2.22 -21.73 -11.18
C LEU A 84 3.47 -22.55 -10.83
N ARG A 85 4.16 -22.22 -9.74
CA ARG A 85 5.30 -23.00 -9.24
C ARG A 85 4.89 -24.43 -8.86
N ALA A 86 3.75 -24.60 -8.20
CA ALA A 86 3.23 -25.91 -7.84
C ALA A 86 2.90 -26.75 -9.08
N ILE A 87 2.23 -26.17 -10.08
CA ILE A 87 1.90 -26.85 -11.35
C ILE A 87 3.18 -27.29 -12.07
N ILE A 88 4.17 -26.42 -12.19
CA ILE A 88 5.43 -26.75 -12.86
C ILE A 88 6.21 -27.80 -12.08
N GLY A 89 6.23 -27.72 -10.74
CA GLY A 89 6.82 -28.75 -9.91
C GLY A 89 6.18 -30.11 -10.13
N PHE A 90 4.86 -30.15 -10.26
CA PHE A 90 4.11 -31.38 -10.56
C PHE A 90 4.42 -31.93 -11.95
N ILE A 91 4.43 -31.09 -12.98
CA ILE A 91 4.81 -31.47 -14.33
C ILE A 91 6.24 -32.06 -14.35
N GLN A 92 7.19 -31.43 -13.67
CA GLN A 92 8.56 -31.88 -13.57
C GLN A 92 8.69 -33.23 -12.85
N LEU A 93 7.87 -33.46 -11.82
CA LEU A 93 7.80 -34.76 -11.15
C LEU A 93 7.39 -35.86 -12.14
N ILE A 94 6.34 -35.60 -12.93
CA ILE A 94 5.87 -36.54 -13.96
C ILE A 94 6.96 -36.84 -15.00
N PHE A 95 7.59 -35.80 -15.55
CA PHE A 95 8.69 -35.95 -16.52
C PHE A 95 9.92 -36.64 -15.91
N GLY A 96 10.26 -36.34 -14.65
CA GLY A 96 11.31 -37.01 -13.93
C GLY A 96 11.07 -38.53 -13.79
N ILE A 97 9.85 -38.91 -13.41
CA ILE A 97 9.45 -40.31 -13.31
C ILE A 97 9.46 -40.97 -14.70
N ALA A 98 8.86 -40.34 -15.70
CA ALA A 98 8.85 -40.86 -17.09
C ALA A 98 10.29 -41.05 -17.61
N GLY A 99 11.21 -40.13 -17.34
CA GLY A 99 12.61 -40.25 -17.73
C GLY A 99 13.34 -41.44 -17.12
N LEU A 100 12.95 -41.91 -15.94
CA LEU A 100 13.49 -43.12 -15.32
C LEU A 100 13.05 -44.40 -16.08
N PHE A 101 11.86 -44.39 -16.67
CA PHE A 101 11.35 -45.53 -17.43
C PHE A 101 11.78 -45.55 -18.89
N MET A 102 12.12 -44.38 -19.48
CA MET A 102 12.48 -44.28 -20.90
C MET A 102 13.91 -44.77 -21.20
N GLY A 103 14.79 -44.90 -20.23
CA GLY A 103 16.15 -45.39 -20.36
C GLY A 103 17.01 -44.75 -21.45
N GLY A 104 18.34 -44.74 -21.29
CA GLY A 104 19.26 -44.30 -22.34
C GLY A 104 19.26 -42.79 -22.62
N ARG A 105 19.58 -42.41 -23.88
CA ARG A 105 19.81 -41.02 -24.31
C ARG A 105 18.55 -40.15 -24.25
N ASP A 106 17.38 -40.73 -24.50
CA ASP A 106 16.10 -39.99 -24.52
C ASP A 106 15.66 -39.62 -23.12
N GLY A 107 15.90 -40.45 -22.12
CA GLY A 107 15.65 -40.13 -20.73
C GLY A 107 16.53 -38.99 -20.23
N ALA A 108 17.81 -38.93 -20.61
CA ALA A 108 18.72 -37.86 -20.26
C ALA A 108 18.30 -36.53 -20.92
N LEU A 109 17.91 -36.53 -22.18
CA LEU A 109 17.43 -35.31 -22.87
C LEU A 109 16.17 -34.75 -22.24
N THR A 110 15.24 -35.62 -21.84
CA THR A 110 13.99 -35.23 -21.15
C THR A 110 14.28 -34.58 -19.81
N GLN A 111 15.22 -35.10 -19.04
CA GLN A 111 15.62 -34.50 -17.77
C GLN A 111 16.28 -33.13 -17.96
N ILE A 112 17.20 -33.01 -18.91
CA ILE A 112 17.91 -31.75 -19.20
C ILE A 112 16.89 -30.67 -19.66
N SER A 113 15.96 -30.99 -20.55
CA SER A 113 14.97 -30.05 -21.02
C SER A 113 14.02 -29.57 -19.92
N SER A 114 13.66 -30.45 -18.98
CA SER A 114 12.84 -30.08 -17.81
C SER A 114 13.55 -29.13 -16.86
N VAL A 115 14.86 -29.33 -16.65
CA VAL A 115 15.69 -28.46 -15.80
C VAL A 115 15.83 -27.08 -16.46
N ILE A 116 16.14 -27.01 -17.74
CA ILE A 116 16.26 -25.74 -18.48
C ILE A 116 14.92 -24.99 -18.45
N GLY A 117 13.81 -25.66 -18.73
CA GLY A 117 12.48 -25.09 -18.68
C GLY A 117 12.15 -24.48 -17.30
N LYS A 118 12.53 -25.15 -16.22
CA LYS A 118 12.39 -24.65 -14.84
C LYS A 118 13.16 -23.35 -14.63
N TRP A 119 14.42 -23.29 -15.07
CA TRP A 119 15.25 -22.11 -14.89
C TRP A 119 14.71 -20.91 -15.66
N ILE A 120 14.33 -21.10 -16.94
CA ILE A 120 13.74 -20.05 -17.77
C ILE A 120 12.47 -19.52 -17.14
N PHE A 121 11.57 -20.41 -16.74
CA PHE A 121 10.31 -20.04 -16.12
C PHE A 121 10.52 -19.29 -14.78
N THR A 122 11.41 -19.78 -13.92
CA THR A 122 11.73 -19.14 -12.65
C THR A 122 12.29 -17.74 -12.88
N PHE A 123 13.15 -17.58 -13.87
CA PHE A 123 13.74 -16.28 -14.22
C PHE A 123 12.69 -15.30 -14.74
N VAL A 124 11.79 -15.73 -15.62
CA VAL A 124 10.70 -14.90 -16.16
C VAL A 124 9.74 -14.46 -15.04
N ILE A 125 9.33 -15.38 -14.16
CA ILE A 125 8.46 -15.03 -13.04
C ILE A 125 9.15 -14.09 -12.07
N ALA A 126 10.41 -14.33 -11.73
CA ALA A 126 11.16 -13.46 -10.83
C ALA A 126 11.32 -12.06 -11.43
N GLY A 127 11.59 -11.95 -12.72
CA GLY A 127 11.67 -10.69 -13.45
C GLY A 127 10.34 -9.93 -13.42
N PHE A 128 9.25 -10.61 -13.74
CA PHE A 128 7.90 -10.04 -13.71
C PHE A 128 7.51 -9.55 -12.30
N THR A 129 7.74 -10.37 -11.28
CA THR A 129 7.44 -10.01 -9.89
C THR A 129 8.23 -8.78 -9.43
N LYS A 130 9.54 -8.73 -9.75
CA LYS A 130 10.38 -7.56 -9.44
C LYS A 130 9.90 -6.30 -10.16
N LEU A 131 9.55 -6.40 -11.44
CA LEU A 131 9.04 -5.28 -12.23
C LEU A 131 7.73 -4.75 -11.64
N TRP A 132 6.79 -5.66 -11.34
CA TRP A 132 5.52 -5.31 -10.73
C TRP A 132 5.69 -4.61 -9.38
N THR A 133 6.52 -5.16 -8.49
CA THR A 133 6.79 -4.55 -7.19
C THR A 133 7.41 -3.17 -7.34
N LYS A 134 8.38 -3.01 -8.25
CA LYS A 134 9.02 -1.71 -8.51
C LYS A 134 8.03 -0.68 -9.03
N LEU A 135 7.16 -1.06 -9.97
CA LEU A 135 6.12 -0.18 -10.50
C LEU A 135 5.10 0.18 -9.41
N GLY A 136 4.67 -0.78 -8.62
CA GLY A 136 3.74 -0.56 -7.51
C GLY A 136 4.30 0.42 -6.47
N VAL A 137 5.54 0.21 -6.03
CA VAL A 137 6.21 1.12 -5.10
C VAL A 137 6.33 2.53 -5.70
N MET A 138 6.74 2.65 -6.96
CA MET A 138 6.88 3.95 -7.62
C MET A 138 5.54 4.70 -7.71
N LEU A 139 4.45 4.00 -8.04
CA LEU A 139 3.11 4.59 -8.08
C LEU A 139 2.63 5.06 -6.71
N VAL A 140 2.84 4.25 -5.67
CA VAL A 140 2.49 4.62 -4.29
C VAL A 140 3.29 5.83 -3.83
N MET A 141 4.60 5.85 -4.05
CA MET A 141 5.46 6.97 -3.64
C MET A 141 5.10 8.27 -4.36
N ARG A 142 4.76 8.21 -5.64
CA ARG A 142 4.32 9.38 -6.40
C ARG A 142 2.98 9.89 -5.88
N SER A 143 2.01 9.00 -5.76
CA SER A 143 0.69 9.33 -5.25
C SER A 143 0.76 9.89 -3.83
N SER A 144 1.59 9.33 -2.95
CA SER A 144 1.75 9.80 -1.58
C SER A 144 2.14 11.28 -1.53
N ARG A 145 3.11 11.72 -2.33
CA ARG A 145 3.52 13.14 -2.35
C ARG A 145 2.42 14.07 -2.87
N GLU A 146 1.71 13.67 -3.93
CA GLU A 146 0.60 14.45 -4.48
C GLU A 146 -0.55 14.55 -3.47
N ASN A 147 -0.77 13.48 -2.71
CA ASN A 147 -1.80 13.40 -1.70
C ASN A 147 -1.49 14.24 -0.47
N GLU A 148 -0.24 14.21 0.03
CA GLU A 148 0.22 15.09 1.10
C GLU A 148 0.03 16.55 0.73
N TYR A 149 0.49 16.95 -0.46
CA TYR A 149 0.26 18.31 -0.95
C TYR A 149 -1.23 18.67 -1.06
N GLY A 150 -2.06 17.72 -1.48
CA GLY A 150 -3.51 17.90 -1.53
C GLY A 150 -4.15 18.06 -0.15
N ALA A 151 -3.69 17.30 0.85
CA ALA A 151 -4.17 17.38 2.22
C ALA A 151 -3.73 18.70 2.90
N ASP A 152 -2.48 19.11 2.71
CA ASP A 152 -1.97 20.41 3.19
C ASP A 152 -2.74 21.57 2.56
N LYS A 153 -2.95 21.52 1.25
CA LYS A 153 -3.73 22.54 0.56
C LYS A 153 -5.16 22.62 1.09
N PHE A 154 -5.78 21.48 1.38
CA PHE A 154 -7.11 21.44 1.95
C PHE A 154 -7.17 22.05 3.35
N ALA A 155 -6.18 21.78 4.20
CA ALA A 155 -6.05 22.40 5.51
C ALA A 155 -5.85 23.93 5.39
N PHE A 156 -5.04 24.38 4.43
CA PHE A 156 -4.86 25.81 4.12
C PHE A 156 -6.16 26.46 3.65
N GLU A 157 -6.93 25.85 2.77
CA GLU A 157 -8.22 26.35 2.26
C GLU A 157 -9.28 26.47 3.37
N LEU A 158 -9.18 25.65 4.43
CA LEU A 158 -10.01 25.73 5.62
C LEU A 158 -9.53 26.81 6.60
N GLY A 159 -8.38 27.47 6.34
CA GLY A 159 -7.81 28.52 7.19
C GLY A 159 -6.93 28.02 8.32
N TYR A 160 -6.47 26.75 8.27
CA TYR A 160 -5.61 26.15 9.30
C TYR A 160 -4.19 25.88 8.81
N GLY A 161 -3.76 26.49 7.69
CA GLY A 161 -2.43 26.25 7.12
C GLY A 161 -1.29 26.66 8.03
N ASP A 162 -1.33 27.86 8.60
CA ASP A 162 -0.29 28.36 9.52
C ASP A 162 -0.24 27.52 10.80
N ASP A 163 -1.39 27.12 11.34
CA ASP A 163 -1.48 26.24 12.50
C ASP A 163 -0.90 24.85 12.21
N LEU A 164 -1.08 24.34 10.99
CA LEU A 164 -0.50 23.07 10.56
C LEU A 164 1.03 23.16 10.49
N CYS A 165 1.58 24.21 9.89
CA CYS A 165 3.03 24.43 9.87
C CYS A 165 3.62 24.51 11.28
N ASN A 166 3.01 25.31 12.16
CA ASN A 166 3.45 25.42 13.55
C ASN A 166 3.34 24.10 14.32
N LEU A 167 2.29 23.28 14.05
CA LEU A 167 2.15 21.95 14.64
C LEU A 167 3.29 21.03 14.23
N LEU A 168 3.62 20.98 12.93
CA LEU A 168 4.68 20.11 12.40
C LEU A 168 6.05 20.50 12.99
N GLU A 169 6.37 21.81 13.06
CA GLU A 169 7.60 22.29 13.68
C GLU A 169 7.69 21.92 15.18
N ASN A 170 6.57 21.98 15.91
CA ASN A 170 6.54 21.60 17.32
C ASN A 170 6.68 20.08 17.53
N VAL A 171 6.10 19.26 16.67
CA VAL A 171 6.19 17.79 16.78
C VAL A 171 7.59 17.30 16.43
N ASP A 172 8.24 17.88 15.41
CA ASP A 172 9.62 17.54 15.03
C ASP A 172 10.66 17.95 16.11
N SER A 173 10.28 18.80 17.04
CA SER A 173 11.14 19.28 18.14
C SER A 173 11.01 18.47 19.44
N LEU A 174 10.08 17.50 19.51
CA LEU A 174 9.84 16.63 20.68
C LEU A 174 10.62 15.31 20.56
#